data_bdebd19b5b9224bc891be89fb0e10fa7
#
_entry.id   bdebd19b5b9224bc891be89fb0e10fa7
#
_cell.length_a   1.000
_cell.length_b   1.000
_cell.length_c   1.000
_cell.angle_alpha   90.00
_cell.angle_beta   90.00
_cell.angle_gamma   90.00
#
_symmetry.space_group_name_H-M   'P 1'
#
loop_
_entity.id
_entity.type
_entity.pdbx_description
1 polymer ?
#
loop_
_entity_poly.entity_id
_entity_poly.type
_entity_poly.pdbx_seq_one_letter_code
_entity_poly.pdbx_strand_id
1 'polypeptide(L)' 'MSKSKPLTHLQIQEIINNYLGALARAKGQRVADETEVYYRKGNFHIRPQGCSPDYFAVALKPAEIQAMTAELYK' A
#
# COMPACT_ATOMS: atom_id res chain seq x y z
N MET A 1 13.75 -2.32 24.96
CA MET A 1 13.03 -1.89 23.81
C MET A 1 12.95 -2.99 22.74
N SER A 2 11.83 -3.15 22.22
CA SER A 2 11.65 -4.21 21.25
C SER A 2 12.02 -3.73 19.86
N LYS A 3 12.66 -4.58 19.14
CA LYS A 3 12.90 -4.33 17.73
C LYS A 3 11.70 -4.76 16.94
N SER A 4 11.36 -3.99 15.95
CA SER A 4 10.35 -4.40 15.02
C SER A 4 10.85 -5.62 14.28
N LYS A 5 10.09 -6.69 14.33
CA LYS A 5 10.41 -7.84 13.52
C LYS A 5 10.11 -7.54 12.07
N PRO A 6 10.91 -8.03 11.14
CA PRO A 6 10.55 -7.87 9.73
C PRO A 6 9.21 -8.55 9.46
N LEU A 7 8.43 -7.95 8.58
CA LEU A 7 7.15 -8.51 8.21
C LEU A 7 7.35 -9.82 7.47
N THR A 8 6.47 -10.78 7.73
CA THR A 8 6.47 -12.00 6.95
C THR A 8 5.87 -11.73 5.57
N HIS A 9 6.14 -12.63 4.64
CA HIS A 9 5.56 -12.50 3.30
C HIS A 9 4.04 -12.44 3.36
N LEU A 10 3.42 -13.23 4.22
CA LEU A 10 1.97 -13.22 4.38
C LEU A 10 1.45 -11.89 4.90
N GLN A 11 2.18 -11.30 5.85
CA GLN A 11 1.77 -10.01 6.40
C GLN A 11 1.87 -8.92 5.36
N ILE A 12 2.93 -8.94 4.59
CA ILE A 12 3.13 -7.97 3.50
C ILE A 12 2.00 -8.08 2.49
N GLN A 13 1.70 -9.31 2.08
CA GLN A 13 0.65 -9.55 1.09
C GLN A 13 -0.71 -9.11 1.61
N GLU A 14 -0.97 -9.37 2.89
CA GLU A 14 -2.22 -9.00 3.52
C GLU A 14 -2.42 -7.49 3.55
N ILE A 15 -1.37 -6.76 3.92
CA ILE A 15 -1.43 -5.30 3.96
C ILE A 15 -1.69 -4.73 2.57
N ILE A 16 -1.00 -5.25 1.57
CA ILE A 16 -1.19 -4.81 0.18
C ILE A 16 -2.60 -5.10 -0.29
N ASN A 17 -3.08 -6.32 -0.03
CA ASN A 17 -4.43 -6.71 -0.44
C ASN A 17 -5.49 -5.87 0.23
N ASN A 18 -5.31 -5.56 1.52
CA ASN A 18 -6.26 -4.73 2.25
C ASN A 18 -6.32 -3.32 1.67
N TYR A 19 -5.16 -2.77 1.33
CA TYR A 19 -5.12 -1.44 0.74
C TYR A 19 -5.81 -1.42 -0.63
N LEU A 20 -5.47 -2.38 -1.47
CA LEU A 20 -6.06 -2.44 -2.81
C LEU A 20 -7.55 -2.72 -2.76
N GLY A 21 -7.99 -3.55 -1.81
CA GLY A 21 -9.41 -3.80 -1.61
C GLY A 21 -10.17 -2.56 -1.19
N ALA A 22 -9.59 -1.78 -0.27
CA ALA A 22 -10.18 -0.53 0.17
C ALA A 22 -10.23 0.47 -0.99
N LEU A 23 -9.17 0.51 -1.78
CA LEU A 23 -9.10 1.41 -2.93
C LEU A 23 -10.18 1.06 -3.97
N ALA A 24 -10.38 -0.24 -4.20
CA ALA A 24 -11.41 -0.69 -5.12
C ALA A 24 -12.81 -0.26 -4.66
N ARG A 25 -13.07 -0.32 -3.36
CA ARG A 25 -14.35 0.12 -2.82
C ARG A 25 -14.54 1.63 -2.93
N ALA A 26 -13.48 2.37 -2.66
CA ALA A 26 -13.56 3.84 -2.61
C ALA A 26 -13.48 4.49 -3.97
N LYS A 27 -12.64 3.95 -4.85
CA LYS A 27 -12.34 4.59 -6.13
C LYS A 27 -12.72 3.74 -7.35
N GLY A 28 -13.07 2.48 -7.13
CA GLY A 28 -13.44 1.56 -8.20
C GLY A 28 -12.36 0.53 -8.47
N GLN A 29 -12.78 -0.64 -8.95
CA GLN A 29 -11.86 -1.76 -9.19
C GLN A 29 -10.79 -1.40 -10.21
N ARG A 30 -11.16 -0.63 -11.22
CA ARG A 30 -10.21 -0.25 -12.25
C ARG A 30 -9.03 0.55 -11.70
N VAL A 31 -9.32 1.48 -10.80
CA VAL A 31 -8.27 2.27 -10.16
C VAL A 31 -7.34 1.37 -9.35
N ALA A 32 -7.93 0.43 -8.61
CA ALA A 32 -7.14 -0.51 -7.84
C ALA A 32 -6.27 -1.39 -8.74
N ASP A 33 -6.83 -1.86 -9.85
CA ASP A 33 -6.09 -2.70 -10.79
C ASP A 33 -4.89 -1.98 -11.41
N GLU A 34 -4.99 -0.68 -11.57
CA GLU A 34 -3.94 0.12 -12.20
C GLU A 34 -2.99 0.77 -11.19
N THR A 35 -3.23 0.54 -9.92
CA THR A 35 -2.37 1.05 -8.85
C THR A 35 -1.41 -0.05 -8.44
N GLU A 36 -0.12 0.26 -8.40
CA GLU A 36 0.90 -0.67 -7.94
C GLU A 36 1.24 -0.42 -6.49
N VAL A 37 1.32 -1.49 -5.71
CA VAL A 37 1.79 -1.42 -4.33
C VAL A 37 2.85 -2.50 -4.17
N TYR A 38 4.02 -2.14 -3.69
CA TYR A 38 5.06 -3.12 -3.46
C TYR A 38 5.81 -2.80 -2.18
N TYR A 39 6.53 -3.81 -1.69
CA TYR A 39 7.28 -3.72 -0.44
C TYR A 39 8.76 -3.86 -0.76
N ARG A 40 9.56 -2.93 -0.28
CA ARG A 40 10.99 -2.95 -0.53
C ARG A 40 11.73 -2.30 0.62
N LYS A 41 12.75 -2.98 1.12
CA LYS A 41 13.63 -2.46 2.17
C LYS A 41 12.86 -1.96 3.40
N GLY A 42 11.86 -2.70 3.80
CA GLY A 42 11.09 -2.38 5.00
C GLY A 42 10.00 -1.36 4.82
N ASN A 43 9.80 -0.86 3.60
CA ASN A 43 8.78 0.16 3.32
C ASN A 43 7.87 -0.27 2.21
N PHE A 44 6.64 0.24 2.25
CA PHE A 44 5.68 0.05 1.18
C PHE A 44 5.76 1.25 0.24
N HIS A 45 5.56 0.98 -1.04
CA HIS A 45 5.56 2.01 -2.07
C HIS A 45 4.29 1.90 -2.88
N ILE A 46 3.64 3.02 -3.08
CA ILE A 46 2.39 3.07 -3.84
C ILE A 46 2.63 3.89 -5.09
N ARG A 47 2.29 3.30 -6.23
CA ARG A 47 2.39 3.97 -7.52
C ARG A 47 0.98 4.13 -8.06
N PRO A 48 0.41 5.34 -8.00
CA PRO A 48 -0.97 5.55 -8.42
C PRO A 48 -1.17 5.40 -9.91
N GLN A 49 -2.42 5.17 -10.29
CA GLN A 49 -2.81 5.14 -11.67
C GLN A 49 -2.48 6.47 -12.36
N GLY A 50 -1.95 6.38 -13.56
CA GLY A 50 -1.71 7.57 -14.38
C GLY A 50 -0.51 8.41 -13.98
N CYS A 51 0.32 7.91 -13.06
CA CYS A 51 1.50 8.66 -12.69
C CYS A 51 2.52 8.67 -13.82
N SER A 52 3.34 9.71 -13.83
CA SER A 52 4.37 9.86 -14.85
C SER A 52 5.47 8.81 -14.66
N PRO A 53 6.20 8.46 -15.73
CA PRO A 53 7.34 7.55 -15.59
C PRO A 53 8.41 8.05 -14.60
N ASP A 54 8.45 9.35 -14.38
CA ASP A 54 9.41 9.95 -13.45
C ASP A 54 8.91 9.98 -12.01
N TYR A 55 7.73 9.44 -11.77
CA TYR A 55 7.15 9.46 -10.45
C TYR A 55 7.98 8.64 -9.45
N PHE A 56 8.28 9.24 -8.32
CA PHE A 56 8.95 8.54 -7.23
C PHE A 56 7.93 8.17 -6.17
N ALA A 57 7.73 6.87 -6.00
CA ALA A 57 6.83 6.39 -4.97
C ALA A 57 7.41 6.72 -3.60
N VAL A 58 6.60 7.34 -2.76
CA VAL A 58 7.01 7.69 -1.41
C VAL A 58 7.10 6.42 -0.57
N ALA A 59 8.15 6.30 0.24
CA ALA A 59 8.28 5.17 1.14
C ALA A 59 7.34 5.34 2.33
N LEU A 60 6.53 4.31 2.59
CA LEU A 60 5.55 4.33 3.66
C LEU A 60 5.84 3.20 4.64
N LYS A 61 5.76 3.51 5.92
CA LYS A 61 5.87 2.48 6.93
C LYS A 61 4.58 1.68 6.99
N PRO A 62 4.64 0.43 7.50
CA PRO A 62 3.42 -0.38 7.59
C PRO A 62 2.26 0.33 8.29
N ALA A 63 2.54 1.06 9.36
CA ALA A 63 1.49 1.78 10.08
C ALA A 63 0.87 2.87 9.20
N GLU A 64 1.67 3.49 8.36
CA GLU A 64 1.19 4.57 7.49
C GLU A 64 0.25 4.04 6.42
N ILE A 65 0.62 2.93 5.77
CA ILE A 65 -0.26 2.38 4.74
C ILE A 65 -1.54 1.81 5.35
N GLN A 66 -1.45 1.26 6.56
CA GLN A 66 -2.64 0.79 7.26
C GLN A 66 -3.57 1.93 7.62
N ALA A 67 -3.03 3.08 8.03
CA ALA A 67 -3.83 4.25 8.30
C ALA A 67 -4.53 4.75 7.03
N MET A 68 -3.83 4.74 5.90
CA MET A 68 -4.42 5.11 4.63
C MET A 68 -5.55 4.17 4.24
N THR A 69 -5.36 2.88 4.49
CA THR A 69 -6.39 1.88 4.23
C THR A 69 -7.65 2.17 5.04
N ALA A 70 -7.47 2.49 6.32
CA ALA A 70 -8.59 2.82 7.19
C ALA A 70 -9.33 4.06 6.71
N GLU A 71 -8.60 5.06 6.22
CA GLU A 71 -9.20 6.27 5.69
C GLU A 71 -10.09 6.00 4.48
N LEU A 72 -9.69 5.03 3.65
CA LEU A 72 -10.48 4.69 2.47
C LEU A 72 -11.82 4.06 2.82
N TYR A 73 -11.95 3.51 4.01
CA TYR A 73 -13.21 2.89 4.46
C TYR A 73 -14.17 3.87 5.12
N LYS A 74 -13.78 5.09 5.32
CA LYS A 74 -14.64 6.10 5.97
C LYS A 74 -15.67 6.69 5.02
#